data_d2f9e85a5665816d9ee7b265f90ca37a
#
_entry.id   d2f9e85a5665816d9ee7b265f90ca37a
#
_cell.length_a   1.000
_cell.length_b   1.000
_cell.length_c   1.000
_cell.angle_alpha   90.00
_cell.angle_beta   90.00
_cell.angle_gamma   90.00
#
_symmetry.space_group_name_H-M   'P 1'
#
loop_
_entity.id
_entity.type
_entity.pdbx_description
1 polymer ?
#
loop_
_entity_poly.entity_id
_entity_poly.type
_entity_poly.pdbx_seq_one_letter_code
_entity_poly.pdbx_strand_id
1 'polypeptide(L)'
;MDLFLIKHKLKNDFPLVREATQAHPQRAAVMVMLYPLHNKTHVLMTKRSIHLKYHAGEISFPGGVFEEDEDEDLLATALRETDEELDIEVDPGDVLGR
;
A
#
# COMPACT_ATOMS: atom_id res chain seq x y z
N MET A 1 -5.81 15.48 -11.56
CA MET A 1 -4.94 15.85 -10.43
C MET A 1 -3.50 15.54 -10.80
N ASP A 2 -2.61 16.47 -10.52
CA ASP A 2 -1.20 16.36 -10.90
C ASP A 2 -0.43 15.50 -9.87
N LEU A 3 0.24 14.45 -10.34
CA LEU A 3 1.04 13.58 -9.48
C LEU A 3 2.15 14.34 -8.75
N PHE A 4 2.72 15.34 -9.38
CA PHE A 4 3.76 16.16 -8.76
C PHE A 4 3.24 16.91 -7.53
N LEU A 5 2.04 17.48 -7.63
CA LEU A 5 1.40 18.16 -6.51
C LEU A 5 1.04 17.20 -5.39
N ILE A 6 0.52 16.02 -5.73
CA ILE A 6 0.20 14.98 -4.75
C ILE A 6 1.47 14.56 -4.02
N LYS A 7 2.54 14.27 -4.76
CA LYS A 7 3.81 13.86 -4.20
C LYS A 7 4.35 14.90 -3.22
N HIS A 8 4.34 16.16 -3.61
CA HIS A 8 4.85 17.26 -2.79
C HIS A 8 4.04 17.40 -1.51
N LYS A 9 2.72 17.39 -1.62
CA LYS A 9 1.83 17.54 -0.47
C LYS A 9 1.95 16.36 0.50
N LEU A 10 2.01 15.12 -0.01
CA LEU A 10 2.15 13.96 0.84
C LEU A 10 3.48 13.93 1.58
N LYS A 11 4.56 14.32 0.93
CA LYS A 11 5.87 14.39 1.58
C LYS A 11 5.92 15.43 2.69
N ASN A 12 5.20 16.54 2.53
CA ASN A 12 5.17 17.61 3.53
C ASN A 12 4.21 17.31 4.68
N ASP A 13 3.00 16.83 4.37
CA ASP A 13 1.94 16.64 5.35
C ASP A 13 2.00 15.26 6.01
N PHE A 14 2.50 14.24 5.28
CA PHE A 14 2.55 12.86 5.73
C PHE A 14 3.94 12.27 5.47
N PRO A 15 4.97 12.75 6.17
CA PRO A 15 6.32 12.24 5.96
C PRO A 15 6.43 10.78 6.40
N LEU A 16 7.36 10.06 5.76
CA LEU A 16 7.64 8.68 6.13
C LEU A 16 8.35 8.63 7.48
N VAL A 17 7.59 8.41 8.51
CA VAL A 17 8.09 8.25 9.87
C VAL A 17 7.83 6.81 10.29
N ARG A 18 8.84 6.17 10.87
CA ARG A 18 8.67 4.83 11.40
C ARG A 18 7.69 4.86 12.57
N GLU A 19 6.67 4.03 12.49
CA GLU A 19 5.68 3.92 13.55
C GLU A 19 6.27 3.32 14.81
N ALA A 20 5.83 3.83 15.96
CA ALA A 20 6.10 3.16 17.23
C ALA A 20 5.38 1.81 17.21
N THR A 21 6.13 0.74 17.50
CA THR A 21 5.58 -0.60 17.58
C THR A 21 4.60 -0.67 18.73
N GLN A 22 3.33 -0.61 18.44
CA GLN A 22 2.33 -0.95 19.42
C GLN A 22 1.94 -2.41 19.21
N ALA A 23 1.96 -3.18 20.29
CA ALA A 23 1.60 -4.58 20.25
C ALA A 23 0.08 -4.73 20.08
N HIS A 24 -0.40 -4.48 18.87
CA HIS A 24 -1.78 -4.82 18.52
C HIS A 24 -1.75 -6.15 17.77
N PRO A 25 -2.53 -7.17 18.21
CA PRO A 25 -2.45 -8.51 17.61
C PRO A 25 -2.88 -8.58 16.16
N GLN A 26 -3.62 -7.59 15.66
CA GLN A 26 -4.03 -7.57 14.26
C GLN A 26 -3.82 -6.19 13.67
N ARG A 27 -2.70 -6.03 12.98
CA ARG A 27 -2.41 -4.83 12.19
C ARG A 27 -2.35 -5.21 10.72
N ALA A 28 -2.78 -4.30 9.87
CA ALA A 28 -2.73 -4.50 8.43
C ALA A 28 -2.33 -3.20 7.75
N ALA A 29 -1.84 -3.32 6.53
CA ALA A 29 -1.48 -2.18 5.72
C ALA A 29 -1.94 -2.38 4.29
N VAL A 30 -2.29 -1.30 3.62
CA VAL A 30 -2.61 -1.31 2.21
C VAL A 30 -1.69 -0.33 1.47
N MET A 31 -1.49 -0.61 0.19
CA MET A 31 -0.72 0.25 -0.69
C MET A 31 -1.66 0.99 -1.63
N VAL A 32 -1.65 2.30 -1.58
CA VAL A 32 -2.36 3.12 -2.56
C VAL A 32 -1.35 3.48 -3.65
N MET A 33 -1.47 2.85 -4.81
CA MET A 33 -0.55 3.03 -5.93
C MET A 33 -1.14 4.01 -6.93
N LEU A 34 -0.44 5.12 -7.15
CA LEU A 34 -0.85 6.15 -8.08
C LEU A 34 0.02 6.07 -9.33
N TYR A 35 -0.61 6.16 -10.49
CA TYR A 35 0.12 6.16 -11.75
C TYR A 35 -0.56 7.09 -12.77
N PRO A 36 0.23 7.68 -13.69
CA PRO A 36 -0.33 8.50 -14.74
C PRO A 36 -0.77 7.66 -15.93
N LEU A 37 -1.95 7.94 -16.46
CA LEU A 37 -2.44 7.33 -17.68
C LEU A 37 -3.29 8.38 -18.40
N HIS A 38 -2.96 8.65 -19.67
CA HIS A 38 -3.66 9.66 -20.49
C HIS A 38 -3.75 11.02 -19.78
N ASN A 39 -2.66 11.47 -19.16
CA ASN A 39 -2.56 12.74 -18.41
C ASN A 39 -3.48 12.83 -17.21
N LYS A 40 -3.98 11.70 -16.71
CA LYS A 40 -4.81 11.63 -15.50
C LYS A 40 -4.16 10.71 -14.48
N THR A 41 -4.32 11.04 -13.22
CA THR A 41 -3.87 10.19 -12.13
C THR A 41 -4.88 9.07 -11.90
N HIS A 42 -4.38 7.84 -11.91
CA HIS A 42 -5.16 6.64 -11.65
C HIS A 42 -4.69 5.97 -10.38
N VAL A 43 -5.60 5.22 -9.78
CA VAL A 43 -5.31 4.42 -8.59
C VAL A 43 -5.45 2.95 -8.96
N LEU A 44 -4.45 2.15 -8.61
CA LEU A 44 -4.51 0.71 -8.84
C LEU A 44 -5.34 0.04 -7.75
N MET A 45 -6.32 -0.74 -8.17
CA MET A 45 -7.14 -1.56 -7.28
C MET A 45 -7.02 -3.01 -7.69
N THR A 46 -7.16 -3.91 -6.73
CA THR A 46 -7.21 -5.34 -7.00
C THR A 46 -8.62 -5.86 -6.76
N LYS A 47 -8.96 -6.92 -7.49
CA LYS A 47 -10.23 -7.61 -7.29
C LYS A 47 -9.95 -8.99 -6.70
N ARG A 48 -10.54 -9.26 -5.55
CA ARG A 48 -10.40 -10.57 -4.90
C ARG A 48 -11.09 -11.64 -5.74
N SER A 49 -10.52 -12.84 -5.72
CA SER A 49 -11.10 -13.97 -6.44
C SER A 49 -12.52 -14.25 -5.96
N ILE A 50 -13.41 -14.57 -6.91
CA ILE A 50 -14.78 -14.98 -6.60
C ILE A 50 -14.85 -16.34 -5.89
N HIS A 51 -13.74 -17.08 -5.91
CA HIS A 51 -13.65 -18.41 -5.28
C HIS A 51 -13.21 -18.36 -3.82
N LEU A 52 -12.88 -17.16 -3.30
CA LEU A 52 -12.49 -17.01 -1.90
C LEU A 52 -13.68 -17.18 -0.96
N LYS A 53 -13.40 -17.72 0.23
CA LYS A 53 -14.43 -17.91 1.25
C LYS A 53 -14.96 -16.59 1.82
N TYR A 54 -14.07 -15.61 1.99
CA TYR A 54 -14.40 -14.31 2.56
C TYR A 54 -14.10 -13.20 1.57
N HIS A 55 -14.97 -12.21 1.51
CA HIS A 55 -14.80 -11.02 0.69
C HIS A 55 -14.58 -11.33 -0.80
N ALA A 56 -15.21 -12.41 -1.29
CA ALA A 56 -15.10 -12.83 -2.69
C ALA A 56 -15.58 -11.72 -3.62
N GLY A 57 -14.80 -11.45 -4.67
CA GLY A 57 -15.16 -10.46 -5.68
C GLY A 57 -15.03 -9.01 -5.25
N GLU A 58 -14.65 -8.72 -4.02
CA GLU A 58 -14.47 -7.34 -3.55
C GLU A 58 -13.27 -6.67 -4.20
N ILE A 59 -13.40 -5.38 -4.44
CA ILE A 59 -12.33 -4.53 -4.94
C ILE A 59 -11.65 -3.86 -3.74
N SER A 60 -10.33 -3.91 -3.71
CA SER A 60 -9.56 -3.33 -2.60
C SER A 60 -8.19 -2.86 -3.08
N PHE A 61 -7.49 -2.11 -2.22
CA PHE A 61 -6.08 -1.82 -2.43
C PHE A 61 -5.26 -3.07 -2.13
N PRO A 62 -4.11 -3.27 -2.81
CA PRO A 62 -3.20 -4.35 -2.42
C PRO A 62 -2.72 -4.12 -0.99
N GLY A 63 -2.62 -5.20 -0.25
CA GLY A 63 -2.20 -5.14 1.15
C GLY A 63 -2.54 -6.40 1.91
N GLY A 64 -2.27 -6.38 3.17
CA GLY A 64 -2.52 -7.53 4.04
C GLY A 64 -2.10 -7.30 5.47
N VAL A 65 -2.03 -8.40 6.21
CA VAL A 65 -1.78 -8.41 7.64
C VAL A 65 -0.29 -8.32 7.94
N PHE A 66 0.05 -7.55 8.96
CA PHE A 66 1.41 -7.46 9.49
C PHE A 66 1.87 -8.83 9.99
N GLU A 67 3.06 -9.24 9.55
CA GLU A 67 3.71 -10.47 9.97
C GLU A 67 4.95 -10.13 10.78
N GLU A 68 4.92 -10.41 12.07
CA GLU A 68 5.97 -10.03 13.00
C GLU A 68 7.34 -10.61 12.61
N ASP A 69 7.36 -11.81 12.02
CA ASP A 69 8.60 -12.49 11.62
C ASP A 69 9.22 -11.92 10.34
N GLU A 70 8.44 -11.24 9.51
CA GLU A 70 8.88 -10.78 8.19
C GLU A 70 8.94 -9.27 8.07
N ASP A 71 8.09 -8.56 8.81
CA ASP A 71 7.90 -7.12 8.61
C ASP A 71 8.48 -6.33 9.77
N GLU A 72 9.32 -5.35 9.45
CA GLU A 72 9.83 -4.41 10.45
C GLU A 72 8.74 -3.46 10.95
N ASP A 73 7.86 -3.06 10.04
CA ASP A 73 6.79 -2.11 10.30
C ASP A 73 5.67 -2.28 9.27
N LEU A 74 4.64 -1.44 9.35
CA LEU A 74 3.51 -1.50 8.43
C LEU A 74 3.87 -1.10 7.00
N LEU A 75 4.88 -0.26 6.82
CA LEU A 75 5.38 0.04 5.48
C LEU A 75 5.94 -1.23 4.82
N ALA A 76 6.73 -2.00 5.56
CA ALA A 76 7.25 -3.28 5.08
C ALA A 76 6.12 -4.25 4.73
N THR A 77 5.05 -4.26 5.53
CA THR A 77 3.86 -5.07 5.24
C THR A 77 3.25 -4.71 3.88
N ALA A 78 3.02 -3.41 3.65
CA ALA A 78 2.42 -2.93 2.41
C ALA A 78 3.29 -3.27 1.19
N LEU A 79 4.61 -3.11 1.32
CA LEU A 79 5.55 -3.43 0.24
C LEU A 79 5.57 -4.93 -0.05
N ARG A 80 5.65 -5.75 0.97
CA ARG A 80 5.68 -7.22 0.84
C ARG A 80 4.39 -7.74 0.21
N GLU A 81 3.24 -7.33 0.72
CA GLU A 81 1.96 -7.79 0.21
C GLU A 81 1.72 -7.35 -1.23
N THR A 82 2.16 -6.14 -1.59
CA THR A 82 2.06 -5.66 -2.97
C THR A 82 2.88 -6.53 -3.91
N ASP A 83 4.10 -6.88 -3.51
CA ASP A 83 4.96 -7.77 -4.29
C ASP A 83 4.32 -9.16 -4.43
N GLU A 84 3.82 -9.72 -3.34
CA GLU A 84 3.18 -11.04 -3.36
C GLU A 84 1.92 -11.08 -4.24
N GLU A 85 1.08 -10.05 -4.17
CA GLU A 85 -0.19 -10.02 -4.91
C GLU A 85 -0.02 -9.66 -6.37
N LEU A 86 0.87 -8.72 -6.69
CA LEU A 86 0.97 -8.11 -8.02
C LEU A 86 2.28 -8.40 -8.72
N ASP A 87 3.23 -9.05 -8.05
CA ASP A 87 4.59 -9.22 -8.56
C ASP A 87 5.24 -7.88 -8.93
N ILE A 88 4.94 -6.85 -8.15
CA ILE A 88 5.50 -5.51 -8.30
C ILE A 88 6.38 -5.20 -7.10
N GLU A 89 7.67 -5.03 -7.36
CA GLU A 89 8.63 -4.63 -6.35
C GLU A 89 8.69 -3.11 -6.30
N VAL A 90 8.12 -2.52 -5.25
CA VAL A 90 8.10 -1.07 -5.06
C VAL A 90 9.34 -0.65 -4.30
N ASP A 91 10.09 0.30 -4.87
CA ASP A 91 11.22 0.90 -4.17
C ASP A 91 10.68 1.77 -3.01
N PRO A 92 11.16 1.57 -1.77
CA PRO A 92 10.76 2.43 -0.65
C PRO A 92 10.95 3.93 -0.91
N GLY A 93 11.92 4.29 -1.76
CA GLY A 93 12.14 5.68 -2.16
C GLY A 93 11.02 6.29 -2.97
N ASP A 94 10.17 5.46 -3.57
CA ASP A 94 9.01 5.90 -4.34
C ASP A 94 7.74 6.05 -3.50
N VAL A 95 7.81 5.71 -2.22
CA VAL A 95 6.67 5.88 -1.31
C VAL A 95 6.56 7.35 -0.91
N LEU A 96 5.41 7.95 -1.18
CA LEU A 96 5.19 9.38 -1.02
C LEU A 96 4.86 9.79 0.41
N GLY A 97 4.23 8.90 1.16
CA GLY A 97 3.83 9.17 2.53
C GLY A 97 2.97 8.05 3.09
N ARG A 98 2.64 8.17 4.37
CA ARG A 98 1.78 7.20 5.05
C ARG A 98 1.01 7.80 6.21
#